data_92c4716038234c3e77ae9f8905c33382
#
_entry.id   92c4716038234c3e77ae9f8905c33382
#
_cell.length_a   1.000
_cell.length_b   1.000
_cell.length_c   1.000
_cell.angle_alpha   90.00
_cell.angle_beta   90.00
_cell.angle_gamma   90.00
#
_symmetry.space_group_name_H-M   'P 1'
#
loop_
_entity.id
_entity.type
_entity.pdbx_description
1 polymer ?
#
loop_
_entity_poly.entity_id
_entity_poly.type
_entity_poly.pdbx_seq_one_letter_code
_entity_poly.pdbx_strand_id
1 'polypeptide(L)'
;DGSELNRYKNKPFIDAYELVKGAEDDLVRKFLTDILKSNEALLNRFKIAVNQEISEEDIRVYKRQIDQIFRKYEGRGNFIDYYHASGFISELYEFLCDMLDNKQYEAAFLLSTYLFVKVGNVDMDDSDGGTGMISDECQDIWFEILEESVDERLEQKMFQWFMNSLDGSVIDYMEDYIEETLFVYFKENKYM
;
A
#
# COMPACT_ATOMS: atom_id res chain seq x y z
N ASP A 1 -1.13 25.66 -41.49
CA ASP A 1 -2.19 26.03 -40.53
C ASP A 1 -1.82 25.60 -39.13
N GLY A 2 -1.02 26.45 -38.48
CA GLY A 2 -0.39 26.12 -37.19
C GLY A 2 -1.11 26.71 -35.97
N SER A 3 -2.42 26.94 -36.04
CA SER A 3 -3.16 27.69 -35.01
C SER A 3 -3.90 26.79 -33.96
N GLU A 4 -3.98 25.48 -34.17
CA GLU A 4 -4.69 24.60 -33.24
C GLU A 4 -3.80 23.90 -32.22
N LEU A 5 -2.48 23.81 -32.44
CA LEU A 5 -1.53 23.14 -31.52
C LEU A 5 -1.12 23.99 -30.31
N ASN A 6 -1.61 25.23 -30.18
CA ASN A 6 -1.19 26.14 -29.11
C ASN A 6 -2.23 26.35 -28.02
N ARG A 7 -3.37 25.63 -28.05
CA ARG A 7 -4.44 25.76 -27.02
C ARG A 7 -4.26 24.94 -25.76
N TYR A 8 -3.26 24.04 -25.72
CA TYR A 8 -3.00 23.19 -24.53
C TYR A 8 -1.80 23.63 -23.68
N LYS A 9 -1.12 24.70 -24.05
CA LYS A 9 0.01 25.27 -23.30
C LYS A 9 -0.48 26.45 -22.46
N ASN A 10 -1.06 26.24 -21.31
CA ASN A 10 -1.19 27.16 -20.16
C ASN A 10 -2.53 26.99 -19.44
N LYS A 11 -2.84 25.76 -18.97
CA LYS A 11 -3.64 25.72 -17.75
C LYS A 11 -2.68 26.06 -16.61
N PRO A 12 -2.93 27.10 -15.79
CA PRO A 12 -2.11 27.35 -14.62
C PRO A 12 -2.13 26.09 -13.76
N PHE A 13 -0.95 25.60 -13.38
CA PHE A 13 -0.83 24.54 -12.41
C PHE A 13 -1.44 25.08 -11.10
N ILE A 14 -2.62 24.56 -10.73
CA ILE A 14 -3.27 24.93 -9.49
C ILE A 14 -2.61 24.06 -8.40
N ASP A 15 -1.83 24.70 -7.55
CA ASP A 15 -1.29 24.07 -6.35
C ASP A 15 -2.44 23.76 -5.39
N ALA A 16 -2.73 22.47 -5.20
CA ALA A 16 -3.81 22.00 -4.35
C ALA A 16 -3.60 22.45 -2.89
N TYR A 17 -2.35 22.47 -2.40
CA TYR A 17 -2.02 22.90 -1.06
C TYR A 17 -2.35 24.38 -0.85
N GLU A 18 -1.92 25.26 -1.74
CA GLU A 18 -2.19 26.71 -1.63
C GLU A 18 -3.69 27.02 -1.78
N LEU A 19 -4.40 26.24 -2.63
CA LEU A 19 -5.83 26.37 -2.77
C LEU A 19 -6.59 26.02 -1.47
N VAL A 20 -6.25 24.88 -0.87
CA VAL A 20 -6.87 24.41 0.38
C VAL A 20 -6.52 25.34 1.53
N LYS A 21 -5.27 25.77 1.64
CA LYS A 21 -4.78 26.70 2.67
C LYS A 21 -5.47 28.07 2.61
N GLY A 22 -5.82 28.54 1.40
CA GLY A 22 -6.49 29.81 1.20
C GLY A 22 -8.02 29.75 1.31
N ALA A 23 -8.62 28.57 1.45
CA ALA A 23 -10.06 28.40 1.54
C ALA A 23 -10.57 28.51 2.99
N GLU A 24 -11.86 28.85 3.14
CA GLU A 24 -12.50 28.84 4.47
C GLU A 24 -12.65 27.41 4.98
N ASP A 25 -12.39 27.18 6.27
CA ASP A 25 -12.45 25.85 6.90
C ASP A 25 -13.78 25.15 6.71
N ASP A 26 -14.90 25.86 6.82
CA ASP A 26 -16.24 25.30 6.64
C ASP A 26 -16.46 24.83 5.19
N LEU A 27 -15.95 25.56 4.22
CA LEU A 27 -15.98 25.15 2.82
C LEU A 27 -15.16 23.88 2.58
N VAL A 28 -13.96 23.81 3.12
CA VAL A 28 -13.08 22.64 3.02
C VAL A 28 -13.74 21.42 3.66
N ARG A 29 -14.27 21.55 4.88
CA ARG A 29 -14.97 20.48 5.60
C ARG A 29 -16.20 19.97 4.83
N LYS A 30 -17.01 20.88 4.29
CA LYS A 30 -18.18 20.52 3.50
C LYS A 30 -17.78 19.77 2.23
N PHE A 31 -16.82 20.31 1.47
CA PHE A 31 -16.34 19.72 0.23
C PHE A 31 -15.74 18.32 0.48
N LEU A 32 -14.88 18.20 1.50
CA LEU A 32 -14.30 16.91 1.91
C LEU A 32 -15.39 15.91 2.31
N THR A 33 -16.36 16.32 3.12
CA THR A 33 -17.49 15.46 3.54
C THR A 33 -18.27 14.93 2.33
N ASP A 34 -18.53 15.77 1.34
CA ASP A 34 -19.30 15.39 0.14
C ASP A 34 -18.48 14.39 -0.73
N ILE A 35 -17.18 14.60 -0.85
CA ILE A 35 -16.27 13.64 -1.54
C ILE A 35 -16.24 12.29 -0.82
N LEU A 36 -16.05 12.30 0.50
CA LEU A 36 -15.96 11.07 1.30
C LEU A 36 -17.25 10.26 1.28
N LYS A 37 -18.42 10.90 1.22
CA LYS A 37 -19.71 10.21 1.07
C LYS A 37 -19.87 9.50 -0.28
N SER A 38 -19.22 10.02 -1.30
CA SER A 38 -19.35 9.50 -2.68
C SER A 38 -18.25 8.54 -3.08
N ASN A 39 -17.19 8.42 -2.28
CA ASN A 39 -16.01 7.59 -2.59
C ASN A 39 -15.56 6.81 -1.37
N GLU A 40 -15.87 5.51 -1.35
CA GLU A 40 -15.55 4.60 -0.26
C GLU A 40 -14.03 4.44 -0.06
N ALA A 41 -13.25 4.41 -1.14
CA ALA A 41 -11.78 4.30 -1.06
C ALA A 41 -11.18 5.54 -0.37
N LEU A 42 -11.58 6.75 -0.77
CA LEU A 42 -11.12 7.98 -0.11
C LEU A 42 -11.62 8.07 1.34
N LEU A 43 -12.83 7.60 1.64
CA LEU A 43 -13.34 7.55 3.02
C LEU A 43 -12.45 6.67 3.90
N ASN A 44 -12.02 5.53 3.39
CA ASN A 44 -11.17 4.60 4.15
C ASN A 44 -9.75 5.16 4.30
N ARG A 45 -9.15 5.76 3.28
CA ARG A 45 -7.89 6.50 3.39
C ARG A 45 -7.99 7.61 4.45
N PHE A 46 -9.06 8.38 4.42
CA PHE A 46 -9.27 9.44 5.42
C PHE A 46 -9.46 8.91 6.83
N LYS A 47 -10.12 7.74 7.00
CA LYS A 47 -10.20 7.07 8.31
C LYS A 47 -8.82 6.69 8.84
N ILE A 48 -7.94 6.16 8.00
CA ILE A 48 -6.54 5.87 8.38
C ILE A 48 -5.87 7.15 8.86
N ALA A 49 -6.01 8.23 8.11
CA ALA A 49 -5.35 9.50 8.41
C ALA A 49 -5.81 10.17 9.73
N VAL A 50 -7.04 9.91 10.19
CA VAL A 50 -7.60 10.55 11.39
C VAL A 50 -7.73 9.63 12.60
N ASN A 51 -7.70 8.32 12.43
CA ASN A 51 -7.84 7.36 13.50
C ASN A 51 -6.48 7.03 14.11
N GLN A 52 -6.39 7.08 15.43
CA GLN A 52 -5.19 6.68 16.17
C GLN A 52 -5.09 5.15 16.38
N GLU A 53 -6.18 4.42 16.19
CA GLU A 53 -6.23 2.95 16.32
C GLU A 53 -7.07 2.36 15.18
N ILE A 54 -6.51 1.40 14.46
CA ILE A 54 -7.21 0.62 13.44
C ILE A 54 -7.75 -0.66 14.08
N SER A 55 -9.05 -0.87 13.98
CA SER A 55 -9.70 -2.08 14.49
C SER A 55 -9.47 -3.29 13.55
N GLU A 56 -9.72 -4.50 14.08
CA GLU A 56 -9.70 -5.72 13.25
C GLU A 56 -10.71 -5.65 12.09
N GLU A 57 -11.85 -4.97 12.27
CA GLU A 57 -12.83 -4.80 11.19
C GLU A 57 -12.30 -3.87 10.11
N ASP A 58 -11.57 -2.80 10.47
CA ASP A 58 -10.92 -1.93 9.51
C ASP A 58 -9.88 -2.71 8.68
N ILE A 59 -9.07 -3.57 9.32
CA ILE A 59 -8.13 -4.46 8.61
C ILE A 59 -8.86 -5.35 7.58
N ARG A 60 -10.03 -5.91 7.94
CA ARG A 60 -10.83 -6.70 6.99
C ARG A 60 -11.35 -5.85 5.84
N VAL A 61 -11.75 -4.60 6.11
CA VAL A 61 -12.18 -3.66 5.06
C VAL A 61 -11.02 -3.37 4.10
N TYR A 62 -9.82 -3.09 4.61
CA TYR A 62 -8.65 -2.82 3.80
C TYR A 62 -8.20 -4.02 2.97
N LYS A 63 -8.22 -5.22 3.53
CA LYS A 63 -7.96 -6.44 2.76
C LYS A 63 -8.96 -6.63 1.62
N ARG A 64 -10.24 -6.32 1.85
CA ARG A 64 -11.24 -6.33 0.76
C ARG A 64 -10.97 -5.27 -0.31
N GLN A 65 -10.42 -4.10 0.04
CA GLN A 65 -10.01 -3.10 -0.95
C GLN A 65 -8.83 -3.58 -1.79
N ILE A 66 -7.81 -4.18 -1.17
CA ILE A 66 -6.73 -4.84 -1.91
C ILE A 66 -7.33 -5.86 -2.89
N ASP A 67 -8.24 -6.73 -2.43
CA ASP A 67 -8.90 -7.71 -3.30
C ASP A 67 -9.70 -7.07 -4.45
N GLN A 68 -10.30 -5.90 -4.22
CA GLN A 68 -11.01 -5.15 -5.26
C GLN A 68 -10.05 -4.56 -6.29
N ILE A 69 -8.86 -4.09 -5.88
CA ILE A 69 -7.82 -3.63 -6.79
C ILE A 69 -7.41 -4.79 -7.71
N PHE A 70 -7.10 -5.97 -7.17
CA PHE A 70 -6.76 -7.15 -7.99
C PHE A 70 -7.86 -7.44 -9.01
N ARG A 71 -9.12 -7.62 -8.55
CA ARG A 71 -10.27 -7.91 -9.45
C ARG A 71 -10.52 -6.84 -10.50
N LYS A 72 -10.22 -5.59 -10.22
CA LYS A 72 -10.39 -4.46 -11.15
C LYS A 72 -9.47 -4.59 -12.37
N TYR A 73 -8.27 -5.12 -12.16
CA TYR A 73 -7.24 -5.22 -13.19
C TYR A 73 -7.13 -6.62 -13.81
N GLU A 74 -7.63 -7.64 -13.15
CA GLU A 74 -7.71 -9.00 -13.69
C GLU A 74 -8.63 -9.06 -14.91
N GLY A 75 -8.07 -9.56 -16.02
CA GLY A 75 -8.80 -9.82 -17.23
C GLY A 75 -9.37 -11.24 -17.30
N ARG A 76 -9.55 -11.77 -18.51
CA ARG A 76 -9.98 -13.15 -18.72
C ARG A 76 -8.93 -14.14 -18.22
N GLY A 77 -9.34 -15.07 -17.35
CA GLY A 77 -8.45 -16.09 -16.79
C GLY A 77 -7.65 -15.59 -15.58
N ASN A 78 -8.05 -14.49 -14.96
CA ASN A 78 -7.39 -13.85 -13.80
C ASN A 78 -5.96 -13.37 -14.11
N PHE A 79 -5.67 -13.06 -15.36
CA PHE A 79 -4.39 -12.55 -15.81
C PHE A 79 -4.44 -11.01 -15.94
N ILE A 80 -3.42 -10.32 -15.43
CA ILE A 80 -3.24 -8.88 -15.61
C ILE A 80 -2.27 -8.66 -16.77
N ASP A 81 -2.78 -8.12 -17.88
CA ASP A 81 -1.98 -7.87 -19.07
C ASP A 81 -1.09 -6.63 -18.93
N TYR A 82 -0.12 -6.49 -19.84
CA TYR A 82 0.84 -5.39 -19.88
C TYR A 82 0.18 -4.00 -19.77
N TYR A 83 -0.95 -3.78 -20.45
CA TYR A 83 -1.61 -2.47 -20.48
C TYR A 83 -2.24 -2.09 -19.12
N HIS A 84 -2.57 -3.08 -18.30
CA HIS A 84 -3.17 -2.89 -16.99
C HIS A 84 -2.14 -2.94 -15.85
N ALA A 85 -1.00 -3.58 -16.06
CA ALA A 85 0.02 -3.81 -15.02
C ALA A 85 0.50 -2.48 -14.37
N SER A 86 0.86 -1.47 -15.14
CA SER A 86 1.32 -0.17 -14.61
C SER A 86 0.28 0.52 -13.73
N GLY A 87 -1.00 0.52 -14.13
CA GLY A 87 -2.09 1.10 -13.33
C GLY A 87 -2.35 0.30 -12.06
N PHE A 88 -2.28 -1.02 -12.14
CA PHE A 88 -2.40 -1.92 -11.00
C PHE A 88 -1.31 -1.66 -9.95
N ILE A 89 -0.05 -1.65 -10.35
CA ILE A 89 1.09 -1.38 -9.47
C ILE A 89 0.99 0.00 -8.82
N SER A 90 0.64 1.04 -9.60
CA SER A 90 0.48 2.39 -9.06
C SER A 90 -0.59 2.48 -7.98
N GLU A 91 -1.73 1.81 -8.16
CA GLU A 91 -2.82 1.84 -7.16
C GLU A 91 -2.46 1.09 -5.88
N LEU A 92 -1.72 -0.02 -6.00
CA LEU A 92 -1.21 -0.75 -4.84
C LEU A 92 -0.15 0.06 -4.07
N TYR A 93 0.75 0.71 -4.78
CA TYR A 93 1.79 1.56 -4.18
C TYR A 93 1.17 2.72 -3.39
N GLU A 94 0.23 3.45 -3.97
CA GLU A 94 -0.48 4.54 -3.26
C GLU A 94 -1.17 4.03 -1.98
N PHE A 95 -1.74 2.83 -2.02
CA PHE A 95 -2.39 2.23 -0.87
C PHE A 95 -1.40 1.93 0.27
N LEU A 96 -0.19 1.47 -0.04
CA LEU A 96 0.85 1.18 0.96
C LEU A 96 1.41 2.45 1.60
N CYS A 97 1.71 3.48 0.82
CA CYS A 97 2.28 4.73 1.32
C CYS A 97 1.40 5.40 2.40
N ASP A 98 0.07 5.33 2.27
CA ASP A 98 -0.85 5.93 3.23
C ASP A 98 -0.76 5.32 4.65
N MET A 99 -0.20 4.12 4.79
CA MET A 99 -0.22 3.38 6.06
C MET A 99 0.87 3.78 7.04
N LEU A 100 2.04 4.12 6.54
CA LEU A 100 3.17 4.51 7.39
C LEU A 100 3.02 5.91 7.96
N ASP A 101 2.45 6.85 7.20
CA ASP A 101 2.30 8.24 7.59
C ASP A 101 1.61 8.45 8.97
N ASN A 102 0.83 7.47 9.41
CA ASN A 102 0.04 7.55 10.64
C ASN A 102 0.59 6.71 11.80
N LYS A 103 1.79 6.12 11.67
CA LYS A 103 2.44 5.27 12.70
C LYS A 103 1.57 4.09 13.17
N GLN A 104 0.74 3.57 12.29
CA GLN A 104 -0.13 2.42 12.58
C GLN A 104 0.57 1.11 12.24
N TYR A 105 1.70 0.88 12.86
CA TYR A 105 2.68 -0.17 12.50
C TYR A 105 2.10 -1.57 12.45
N GLU A 106 1.23 -1.96 13.41
CA GLU A 106 0.61 -3.28 13.38
C GLU A 106 -0.30 -3.46 12.16
N ALA A 107 -1.08 -2.44 11.82
CA ALA A 107 -1.93 -2.46 10.63
C ALA A 107 -1.11 -2.45 9.35
N ALA A 108 -0.08 -1.60 9.26
CA ALA A 108 0.84 -1.54 8.12
C ALA A 108 1.51 -2.91 7.88
N PHE A 109 1.98 -3.57 8.94
CA PHE A 109 2.53 -4.92 8.85
C PHE A 109 1.51 -5.94 8.33
N LEU A 110 0.29 -5.98 8.90
CA LEU A 110 -0.74 -6.95 8.52
C LEU A 110 -1.22 -6.77 7.08
N LEU A 111 -1.17 -5.57 6.54
CA LEU A 111 -1.65 -5.26 5.20
C LEU A 111 -0.53 -5.39 4.17
N SER A 112 0.69 -4.98 4.48
CA SER A 112 1.85 -5.20 3.62
C SER A 112 2.16 -6.69 3.45
N THR A 113 2.10 -7.49 4.52
CA THR A 113 2.28 -8.95 4.42
C THR A 113 1.16 -9.62 3.62
N TYR A 114 -0.09 -9.17 3.78
CA TYR A 114 -1.20 -9.67 2.98
C TYR A 114 -1.02 -9.35 1.49
N LEU A 115 -0.59 -8.12 1.18
CA LEU A 115 -0.33 -7.69 -0.18
C LEU A 115 0.87 -8.41 -0.79
N PHE A 116 1.97 -8.54 -0.05
CA PHE A 116 3.16 -9.27 -0.46
C PHE A 116 2.84 -10.69 -0.94
N VAL A 117 2.11 -11.46 -0.14
CA VAL A 117 1.67 -12.81 -0.51
C VAL A 117 0.78 -12.78 -1.77
N LYS A 118 -0.13 -11.82 -1.89
CA LYS A 118 -1.01 -11.74 -3.06
C LYS A 118 -0.27 -11.38 -4.34
N VAL A 119 0.65 -10.42 -4.26
CA VAL A 119 1.44 -9.98 -5.42
C VAL A 119 2.37 -11.09 -5.90
N GLY A 120 2.99 -11.85 -4.98
CA GLY A 120 3.82 -13.00 -5.32
C GLY A 120 3.05 -14.14 -6.02
N ASN A 121 1.73 -14.21 -5.83
CA ASN A 121 0.86 -15.24 -6.43
C ASN A 121 -0.02 -14.69 -7.57
N VAL A 122 0.14 -13.44 -7.99
CA VAL A 122 -0.63 -12.88 -9.09
C VAL A 122 -0.09 -13.35 -10.44
N ASP A 123 -1.01 -13.69 -11.35
CA ASP A 123 -0.66 -14.00 -12.74
C ASP A 123 -0.74 -12.72 -13.57
N MET A 124 0.42 -12.12 -13.89
CA MET A 124 0.48 -10.86 -14.63
C MET A 124 1.66 -10.79 -15.60
N ASP A 125 1.58 -9.91 -16.58
CA ASP A 125 2.73 -9.50 -17.38
C ASP A 125 3.64 -8.61 -16.55
N ASP A 126 4.71 -9.19 -16.04
CA ASP A 126 5.70 -8.54 -15.17
C ASP A 126 6.94 -8.04 -15.93
N SER A 127 6.80 -7.75 -17.22
CA SER A 127 7.92 -7.32 -18.08
C SER A 127 8.63 -6.05 -17.55
N ASP A 128 7.92 -5.22 -16.81
CA ASP A 128 8.43 -3.98 -16.19
C ASP A 128 8.86 -4.15 -14.72
N GLY A 129 8.81 -5.38 -14.17
CA GLY A 129 9.24 -5.68 -12.80
C GLY A 129 8.31 -5.17 -11.69
N GLY A 130 7.03 -5.03 -11.99
CA GLY A 130 6.05 -4.49 -11.05
C GLY A 130 5.88 -5.31 -9.77
N THR A 131 5.99 -6.64 -9.85
CA THR A 131 5.98 -7.53 -8.68
C THR A 131 7.12 -7.20 -7.73
N GLY A 132 8.34 -7.03 -8.26
CA GLY A 132 9.51 -6.62 -7.49
C GLY A 132 9.30 -5.27 -6.82
N MET A 133 8.80 -4.25 -7.54
CA MET A 133 8.55 -2.92 -6.97
C MET A 133 7.62 -2.95 -5.75
N ILE A 134 6.54 -3.73 -5.80
CA ILE A 134 5.62 -3.85 -4.65
C ILE A 134 6.24 -4.66 -3.52
N SER A 135 7.06 -5.65 -3.84
CA SER A 135 7.77 -6.45 -2.84
C SER A 135 8.82 -5.64 -2.10
N ASP A 136 9.58 -4.83 -2.83
CA ASP A 136 10.55 -3.87 -2.27
C ASP A 136 9.81 -2.90 -1.31
N GLU A 137 8.68 -2.33 -1.72
CA GLU A 137 7.90 -1.42 -0.88
C GLU A 137 7.35 -2.10 0.39
N CYS A 138 6.90 -3.35 0.29
CA CYS A 138 6.48 -4.12 1.46
C CYS A 138 7.64 -4.35 2.43
N GLN A 139 8.84 -4.66 1.93
CA GLN A 139 10.04 -4.83 2.73
C GLN A 139 10.49 -3.52 3.38
N ASP A 140 10.44 -2.41 2.65
CA ASP A 140 10.76 -1.07 3.19
C ASP A 140 9.82 -0.70 4.34
N ILE A 141 8.53 -1.01 4.23
CA ILE A 141 7.57 -0.89 5.33
C ILE A 141 7.99 -1.71 6.55
N TRP A 142 8.41 -2.97 6.37
CA TRP A 142 8.87 -3.81 7.49
C TRP A 142 10.13 -3.25 8.13
N PHE A 143 11.06 -2.75 7.35
CA PHE A 143 12.29 -2.12 7.83
C PHE A 143 11.98 -0.86 8.64
N GLU A 144 11.15 0.04 8.13
CA GLU A 144 10.73 1.24 8.86
C GLU A 144 10.05 0.90 10.19
N ILE A 145 9.15 -0.09 10.21
CA ILE A 145 8.53 -0.56 11.45
C ILE A 145 9.56 -1.04 12.45
N LEU A 146 10.54 -1.84 12.02
CA LEU A 146 11.56 -2.43 12.89
C LEU A 146 12.61 -1.39 13.37
N GLU A 147 12.83 -0.31 12.62
CA GLU A 147 13.70 0.80 12.99
C GLU A 147 13.07 1.73 14.03
N GLU A 148 11.75 1.87 14.05
CA GLU A 148 11.00 2.80 14.92
C GLU A 148 10.83 2.31 16.37
N SER A 149 11.55 1.30 16.83
CA SER A 149 11.47 0.80 18.21
C SER A 149 10.06 0.41 18.63
N VAL A 150 9.42 -0.41 17.83
CA VAL A 150 8.09 -0.98 18.13
C VAL A 150 8.10 -1.84 19.39
N ASP A 151 6.93 -2.08 19.97
CA ASP A 151 6.83 -2.92 21.15
C ASP A 151 7.26 -4.37 20.86
N GLU A 152 7.78 -5.05 21.88
CA GLU A 152 8.28 -6.43 21.79
C GLU A 152 7.22 -7.41 21.25
N ARG A 153 5.93 -7.14 21.50
CA ARG A 153 4.83 -7.98 21.03
C ARG A 153 4.70 -7.91 19.51
N LEU A 154 4.79 -6.71 18.92
CA LEU A 154 4.72 -6.54 17.46
C LEU A 154 5.96 -7.15 16.81
N GLU A 155 7.15 -6.87 17.35
CA GLU A 155 8.41 -7.44 16.87
C GLU A 155 8.36 -8.98 16.85
N GLN A 156 7.85 -9.59 17.91
CA GLN A 156 7.69 -11.04 18.03
C GLN A 156 6.66 -11.59 17.02
N LYS A 157 5.57 -10.86 16.78
CA LYS A 157 4.55 -11.20 15.78
C LYS A 157 5.13 -11.16 14.37
N MET A 158 5.96 -10.15 14.06
CA MET A 158 6.67 -10.03 12.79
C MET A 158 7.61 -11.21 12.58
N PHE A 159 8.46 -11.50 13.57
CA PHE A 159 9.39 -12.64 13.51
C PHE A 159 8.66 -13.97 13.26
N GLN A 160 7.59 -14.25 13.98
CA GLN A 160 6.80 -15.47 13.79
C GLN A 160 6.18 -15.56 12.39
N TRP A 161 5.73 -14.44 11.85
CA TRP A 161 5.19 -14.43 10.48
C TRP A 161 6.27 -14.74 9.45
N PHE A 162 7.46 -14.12 9.56
CA PHE A 162 8.57 -14.38 8.65
C PHE A 162 9.03 -15.85 8.70
N MET A 163 9.22 -16.41 9.88
CA MET A 163 9.61 -17.80 10.06
C MET A 163 8.57 -18.78 9.47
N ASN A 164 7.29 -18.54 9.74
CA ASN A 164 6.22 -19.39 9.22
C ASN A 164 6.07 -19.27 7.68
N SER A 165 6.44 -18.13 7.10
CA SER A 165 6.35 -17.92 5.65
C SER A 165 7.46 -18.66 4.89
N LEU A 166 8.64 -18.80 5.50
CA LEU A 166 9.72 -19.63 4.91
C LEU A 166 9.43 -21.13 4.97
N ASP A 167 8.74 -21.59 6.02
CA ASP A 167 8.39 -23.01 6.16
C ASP A 167 7.18 -23.43 5.28
N GLY A 168 6.46 -22.46 4.73
CA GLY A 168 5.25 -22.69 3.97
C GLY A 168 5.41 -22.42 2.47
N SER A 169 4.62 -23.05 1.64
CA SER A 169 4.50 -22.76 0.19
C SER A 169 3.66 -21.51 -0.13
N VAL A 170 3.69 -20.52 0.75
CA VAL A 170 2.80 -19.35 0.67
C VAL A 170 3.37 -18.26 -0.24
N ILE A 171 4.70 -18.17 -0.27
CA ILE A 171 5.46 -17.24 -1.12
C ILE A 171 6.40 -18.07 -2.00
N ASP A 172 6.19 -18.11 -3.28
CA ASP A 172 7.01 -18.86 -4.20
C ASP A 172 8.45 -18.28 -4.21
N TYR A 173 8.90 -17.64 -5.25
CA TYR A 173 10.27 -17.12 -5.45
C TYR A 173 10.62 -15.85 -4.62
N MET A 174 9.84 -15.50 -3.60
CA MET A 174 10.01 -14.26 -2.83
C MET A 174 10.62 -14.47 -1.44
N GLU A 175 11.20 -15.63 -1.19
CA GLU A 175 11.85 -15.97 0.09
C GLU A 175 13.01 -15.03 0.42
N ASP A 176 13.76 -14.56 -0.58
CA ASP A 176 14.93 -13.68 -0.40
C ASP A 176 14.58 -12.41 0.40
N TYR A 177 13.40 -11.80 0.20
CA TYR A 177 12.95 -10.63 0.95
C TYR A 177 12.77 -10.91 2.44
N ILE A 178 12.26 -12.09 2.75
CA ILE A 178 12.05 -12.52 4.14
C ILE A 178 13.36 -12.91 4.79
N GLU A 179 14.23 -13.65 4.09
CA GLU A 179 15.56 -14.05 4.56
C GLU A 179 16.41 -12.83 4.86
N GLU A 180 16.40 -11.81 3.99
CA GLU A 180 17.12 -10.55 4.22
C GLU A 180 16.59 -9.83 5.45
N THR A 181 15.27 -9.70 5.61
CA THR A 181 14.65 -9.06 6.77
C THR A 181 15.07 -9.78 8.07
N LEU A 182 15.00 -11.11 8.09
CA LEU A 182 15.43 -11.91 9.23
C LEU A 182 16.92 -11.74 9.52
N PHE A 183 17.75 -11.72 8.50
CA PHE A 183 19.19 -11.55 8.65
C PHE A 183 19.57 -10.15 9.17
N VAL A 184 18.88 -9.11 8.75
CA VAL A 184 19.19 -7.74 9.17
C VAL A 184 18.75 -7.49 10.61
N TYR A 185 17.53 -7.86 10.96
CA TYR A 185 16.89 -7.43 12.22
C TYR A 185 16.80 -8.50 13.31
N PHE A 186 16.79 -9.78 12.97
CA PHE A 186 16.52 -10.87 13.91
C PHE A 186 17.68 -11.84 14.15
N LYS A 187 18.89 -11.50 13.71
CA LYS A 187 20.08 -12.34 13.88
C LYS A 187 20.59 -12.49 15.32
N GLU A 188 20.06 -11.69 16.25
CA GLU A 188 20.44 -11.79 17.66
C GLU A 188 19.71 -12.94 18.37
N ASN A 189 20.43 -13.66 19.27
CA ASN A 189 19.97 -14.90 19.94
C ASN A 189 18.67 -14.81 20.74
N LYS A 190 18.01 -13.66 20.88
CA LYS A 190 16.75 -13.56 21.62
C LYS A 190 15.55 -14.15 20.86
N TYR A 191 15.72 -14.46 19.55
CA TYR A 191 14.67 -14.99 18.69
C TYR A 191 14.92 -16.44 18.24
N MET A 192 16.12 -16.95 18.43
CA MET A 192 16.50 -18.36 18.22
C MET A 192 16.44 -19.14 19.52
#